data_09489325d05ae82925e3937aa96a600b
#
_entry.id   09489325d05ae82925e3937aa96a600b
#
_cell.length_a   1.000
_cell.length_b   1.000
_cell.length_c   1.000
_cell.angle_alpha   90.00
_cell.angle_beta   90.00
_cell.angle_gamma   90.00
#
_symmetry.space_group_name_H-M   'P 1'
#
loop_
_entity.id
_entity.type
_entity.pdbx_description
1 polymer ?
#
loop_
_entity_poly.entity_id
_entity_poly.type
_entity_poly.pdbx_seq_one_letter_code
_entity_poly.pdbx_strand_id
1 'polypeptide(L)'
;PGECKGTLMVDGVDAPHSSIFELSAHVGTVLQDPDGQFIGLTVGEDIAFALENSCTPQNEMHKITRHAAELVGIENHLDYAPHELSGGQKQRVSLAGVMVDQVKILLFDEPLANLDPAAGKQAIELIDEIQKKTDTTVLIIEHRLEDVLWRNVDRIVLVNEGRILADLTPDELL
;
A
#
# COMPACT_ATOMS: atom_id res chain seq x y z
N PRO A 1 9.28 9.06 22.34
CA PRO A 1 8.71 10.17 21.57
C PRO A 1 9.82 11.17 21.27
N GLY A 2 10.10 11.39 19.96
CA GLY A 2 11.05 12.40 19.52
C GLY A 2 10.39 13.77 19.37
N GLU A 3 11.19 14.83 19.34
CA GLU A 3 10.71 16.17 18.96
C GLU A 3 10.65 16.25 17.42
N CYS A 4 9.50 16.63 16.89
CA CYS A 4 9.34 16.95 15.47
C CYS A 4 9.52 18.45 15.28
N LYS A 5 10.38 18.87 14.34
CA LYS A 5 10.59 20.28 13.97
C LYS A 5 10.37 20.43 12.47
N GLY A 6 9.65 21.46 12.09
CA GLY A 6 9.28 21.73 10.71
C GLY A 6 7.80 21.49 10.44
N THR A 7 7.43 21.45 9.16
CA THR A 7 6.05 21.22 8.71
C THR A 7 6.02 19.97 7.86
N LEU A 8 5.00 19.13 8.07
CA LEU A 8 4.70 17.98 7.23
C LEU A 8 3.24 18.05 6.82
N MET A 9 3.01 18.31 5.54
CA MET A 9 1.66 18.35 4.98
C MET A 9 1.41 17.08 4.15
N VAL A 10 0.29 16.42 4.41
CA VAL A 10 -0.14 15.21 3.71
C VAL A 10 -1.53 15.46 3.15
N ASP A 11 -1.66 15.55 1.84
CA ASP A 11 -2.92 15.90 1.15
C ASP A 11 -3.63 17.14 1.74
N GLY A 12 -2.86 18.16 2.11
CA GLY A 12 -3.36 19.40 2.71
C GLY A 12 -3.62 19.33 4.23
N VAL A 13 -3.39 18.18 4.87
CA VAL A 13 -3.54 17.96 6.31
C VAL A 13 -2.19 18.16 7.02
N ASP A 14 -2.17 18.91 8.11
CA ASP A 14 -0.97 19.12 8.94
C ASP A 14 -0.72 17.87 9.81
N ALA A 15 0.09 16.95 9.31
CA ALA A 15 0.30 15.63 9.90
C ALA A 15 0.78 15.64 11.36
N PRO A 16 1.73 16.51 11.79
CA PRO A 16 2.14 16.59 13.19
C PRO A 16 1.04 16.95 14.18
N HIS A 17 -0.02 17.64 13.72
CA HIS A 17 -1.12 18.12 14.57
C HIS A 17 -2.42 17.35 14.33
N SER A 18 -2.43 16.36 13.47
CA SER A 18 -3.59 15.54 13.14
C SER A 18 -3.54 14.19 13.83
N SER A 19 -4.70 13.58 14.02
CA SER A 19 -4.81 12.22 14.55
C SER A 19 -4.43 11.18 13.48
N ILE A 20 -4.02 9.99 13.92
CA ILE A 20 -3.78 8.84 13.02
C ILE A 20 -5.05 8.51 12.25
N PHE A 21 -6.21 8.60 12.91
CA PHE A 21 -7.51 8.36 12.27
C PHE A 21 -7.79 9.34 11.12
N GLU A 22 -7.47 10.62 11.29
CA GLU A 22 -7.63 11.62 10.24
C GLU A 22 -6.67 11.35 9.07
N LEU A 23 -5.42 11.02 9.36
CA LEU A 23 -4.42 10.70 8.34
C LEU A 23 -4.75 9.40 7.59
N SER A 24 -5.35 8.40 8.24
CA SER A 24 -5.73 7.15 7.58
C SER A 24 -6.78 7.31 6.49
N ALA A 25 -7.56 8.40 6.49
CA ALA A 25 -8.46 8.72 5.39
C ALA A 25 -7.73 9.20 4.11
N HIS A 26 -6.46 9.57 4.22
CA HIS A 26 -5.66 10.09 3.10
C HIS A 26 -4.55 9.15 2.68
N VAL A 27 -4.04 8.34 3.61
CA VAL A 27 -2.85 7.50 3.43
C VAL A 27 -3.15 6.07 3.80
N GLY A 28 -2.93 5.18 2.86
CA GLY A 28 -2.93 3.74 3.10
C GLY A 28 -1.51 3.20 3.19
N THR A 29 -1.24 2.31 4.13
CA THR A 29 0.08 1.72 4.34
C THR A 29 0.04 0.21 4.18
N VAL A 30 0.90 -0.32 3.32
CA VAL A 30 1.16 -1.77 3.18
C VAL A 30 2.52 -2.05 3.81
N LEU A 31 2.52 -2.82 4.90
CA LEU A 31 3.72 -3.15 5.67
C LEU A 31 4.49 -4.32 5.05
N GLN A 32 5.76 -4.44 5.43
CA GLN A 32 6.70 -5.49 5.02
C GLN A 32 6.18 -6.92 5.31
N ASP A 33 5.53 -7.12 6.45
CA ASP A 33 4.97 -8.40 6.86
C ASP A 33 3.44 -8.38 6.77
N PRO A 34 2.84 -8.90 5.68
CA PRO A 34 1.40 -8.95 5.55
C PRO A 34 0.73 -9.89 6.57
N ASP A 35 1.43 -10.93 7.08
CA ASP A 35 0.85 -11.87 8.03
C ASP A 35 0.46 -11.21 9.37
N GLY A 36 1.22 -10.20 9.78
CA GLY A 36 0.91 -9.41 10.97
C GLY A 36 -0.26 -8.44 10.80
N GLN A 37 -0.77 -8.25 9.60
CA GLN A 37 -1.86 -7.32 9.30
C GLN A 37 -3.24 -7.99 9.23
N PHE A 38 -3.30 -9.32 9.03
CA PHE A 38 -4.58 -10.03 8.90
C PHE A 38 -5.36 -10.08 10.22
N ILE A 39 -6.61 -9.65 10.16
CA ILE A 39 -7.56 -9.61 11.29
C ILE A 39 -8.76 -10.50 10.98
N GLY A 40 -9.19 -10.56 9.70
CA GLY A 40 -10.31 -11.36 9.23
C GLY A 40 -10.04 -12.86 9.28
N LEU A 41 -11.10 -13.67 9.47
CA LEU A 41 -11.03 -15.12 9.34
C LEU A 41 -10.95 -15.54 7.86
N THR A 42 -11.51 -14.73 6.97
CA THR A 42 -11.44 -14.89 5.53
C THR A 42 -10.82 -13.66 4.87
N VAL A 43 -10.35 -13.83 3.64
CA VAL A 43 -9.85 -12.73 2.79
C VAL A 43 -10.90 -11.63 2.62
N GLY A 44 -12.15 -12.01 2.39
CA GLY A 44 -13.25 -11.05 2.23
C GLY A 44 -13.50 -10.22 3.49
N GLU A 45 -13.46 -10.85 4.67
CA GLU A 45 -13.60 -10.15 5.96
C GLU A 45 -12.42 -9.22 6.22
N ASP A 46 -11.21 -9.64 5.86
CA ASP A 46 -10.01 -8.81 6.04
C ASP A 46 -10.05 -7.56 5.17
N ILE A 47 -10.40 -7.70 3.88
CA ILE A 47 -10.57 -6.56 2.96
C ILE A 47 -11.71 -5.64 3.44
N ALA A 48 -12.80 -6.19 3.99
CA ALA A 48 -13.95 -5.43 4.45
C ALA A 48 -13.73 -4.71 5.78
N PHE A 49 -12.68 -5.03 6.52
CA PHE A 49 -12.48 -4.58 7.90
C PHE A 49 -12.55 -3.05 8.08
N ALA A 50 -11.93 -2.28 7.19
CA ALA A 50 -11.98 -0.82 7.24
C ALA A 50 -13.41 -0.28 6.99
N LEU A 51 -14.15 -0.92 6.10
CA LEU A 51 -15.55 -0.58 5.79
C LEU A 51 -16.49 -0.88 6.96
N GLU A 52 -16.23 -1.96 7.71
CA GLU A 52 -16.97 -2.28 8.94
C GLU A 52 -16.75 -1.20 10.01
N ASN A 53 -15.49 -0.78 10.20
CA ASN A 53 -15.14 0.29 11.14
C ASN A 53 -15.80 1.63 10.77
N SER A 54 -16.03 1.87 9.49
CA SER A 54 -16.71 3.06 8.96
C SER A 54 -18.25 2.91 8.96
N CYS A 55 -18.79 1.80 9.49
CA CYS A 55 -20.21 1.49 9.50
C CYS A 55 -20.85 1.52 8.09
N THR A 56 -20.12 1.11 7.07
CA THR A 56 -20.62 1.03 5.69
C THR A 56 -21.77 0.02 5.59
N PRO A 57 -22.89 0.34 4.91
CA PRO A 57 -23.99 -0.60 4.74
C PRO A 57 -23.54 -1.90 4.06
N GLN A 58 -24.04 -3.05 4.54
CA GLN A 58 -23.57 -4.36 4.11
C GLN A 58 -23.63 -4.59 2.58
N ASN A 59 -24.68 -4.10 1.92
CA ASN A 59 -24.84 -4.21 0.48
C ASN A 59 -23.78 -3.40 -0.32
N GLU A 60 -23.31 -2.30 0.23
CA GLU A 60 -22.24 -1.48 -0.34
C GLU A 60 -20.87 -2.11 -0.03
N MET A 61 -20.68 -2.55 1.20
CA MET A 61 -19.46 -3.22 1.65
C MET A 61 -19.11 -4.41 0.75
N HIS A 62 -20.06 -5.31 0.45
CA HIS A 62 -19.83 -6.43 -0.47
C HIS A 62 -19.40 -6.00 -1.87
N LYS A 63 -19.94 -4.89 -2.39
CA LYS A 63 -19.58 -4.38 -3.71
C LYS A 63 -18.18 -3.80 -3.72
N ILE A 64 -17.85 -2.99 -2.70
CA ILE A 64 -16.54 -2.34 -2.58
C ILE A 64 -15.45 -3.40 -2.37
N THR A 65 -15.68 -4.36 -1.46
CA THR A 65 -14.75 -5.48 -1.20
C THR A 65 -14.48 -6.29 -2.46
N ARG A 66 -15.52 -6.67 -3.21
CA ARG A 66 -15.37 -7.41 -4.46
C ARG A 66 -14.60 -6.60 -5.49
N HIS A 67 -14.92 -5.32 -5.66
CA HIS A 67 -14.23 -4.45 -6.60
C HIS A 67 -12.75 -4.28 -6.25
N ALA A 68 -12.41 -4.08 -4.97
CA ALA A 68 -11.04 -4.01 -4.52
C ALA A 68 -10.28 -5.32 -4.78
N ALA A 69 -10.92 -6.47 -4.53
CA ALA A 69 -10.35 -7.78 -4.83
C ALA A 69 -10.11 -8.00 -6.34
N GLU A 70 -11.02 -7.55 -7.19
CA GLU A 70 -10.88 -7.60 -8.66
C GLU A 70 -9.71 -6.73 -9.15
N LEU A 71 -9.52 -5.55 -8.57
CA LEU A 71 -8.41 -4.66 -8.94
C LEU A 71 -7.04 -5.29 -8.71
N VAL A 72 -6.91 -6.10 -7.68
CA VAL A 72 -5.65 -6.78 -7.34
C VAL A 72 -5.59 -8.23 -7.81
N GLY A 73 -6.67 -8.77 -8.43
CA GLY A 73 -6.72 -10.13 -8.96
C GLY A 73 -6.78 -11.21 -7.89
N ILE A 74 -7.56 -11.01 -6.81
CA ILE A 74 -7.75 -11.95 -5.70
C ILE A 74 -9.23 -12.33 -5.49
N GLU A 75 -10.12 -11.92 -6.38
CA GLU A 75 -11.58 -12.07 -6.26
C GLU A 75 -12.07 -13.53 -6.08
N ASN A 76 -11.28 -14.50 -6.56
CA ASN A 76 -11.58 -15.91 -6.44
C ASN A 76 -11.16 -16.52 -5.10
N HIS A 77 -10.55 -15.73 -4.20
CA HIS A 77 -10.04 -16.19 -2.91
C HIS A 77 -10.75 -15.54 -1.72
N LEU A 78 -11.86 -14.83 -1.94
CA LEU A 78 -12.56 -14.09 -0.87
C LEU A 78 -13.00 -14.96 0.31
N ASP A 79 -13.35 -16.23 0.03
CA ASP A 79 -13.78 -17.21 1.05
C ASP A 79 -12.60 -18.00 1.66
N TYR A 80 -11.36 -17.79 1.22
CA TYR A 80 -10.20 -18.51 1.74
C TYR A 80 -9.73 -17.89 3.06
N ALA A 81 -9.15 -18.72 3.91
CA ALA A 81 -8.48 -18.24 5.11
C ALA A 81 -7.10 -17.67 4.73
N PRO A 82 -6.62 -16.60 5.38
CA PRO A 82 -5.33 -15.98 5.05
C PRO A 82 -4.12 -16.93 5.05
N HIS A 83 -4.14 -17.96 5.90
CA HIS A 83 -3.06 -18.95 5.97
C HIS A 83 -2.99 -19.91 4.76
N GLU A 84 -4.04 -19.98 3.94
CA GLU A 84 -4.07 -20.78 2.71
C GLU A 84 -3.44 -20.06 1.52
N LEU A 85 -3.11 -18.78 1.67
CA LEU A 85 -2.57 -17.92 0.62
C LEU A 85 -1.05 -18.01 0.51
N SER A 86 -0.54 -17.88 -0.72
CA SER A 86 0.89 -17.61 -0.96
C SER A 86 1.27 -16.20 -0.52
N GLY A 87 2.57 -15.93 -0.33
CA GLY A 87 3.06 -14.60 0.05
C GLY A 87 2.61 -13.49 -0.90
N GLY A 88 2.66 -13.71 -2.21
CA GLY A 88 2.18 -12.75 -3.20
C GLY A 88 0.65 -12.53 -3.15
N GLN A 89 -0.14 -13.57 -2.84
CA GLN A 89 -1.58 -13.43 -2.63
C GLN A 89 -1.89 -12.64 -1.36
N LYS A 90 -1.17 -12.88 -0.27
CA LYS A 90 -1.29 -12.12 0.98
C LYS A 90 -1.03 -10.64 0.76
N GLN A 91 0.00 -10.30 0.01
CA GLN A 91 0.30 -8.92 -0.34
C GLN A 91 -0.84 -8.27 -1.16
N ARG A 92 -1.45 -9.00 -2.10
CA ARG A 92 -2.62 -8.53 -2.85
C ARG A 92 -3.82 -8.26 -1.93
N VAL A 93 -4.05 -9.11 -0.93
CA VAL A 93 -5.11 -8.90 0.07
C VAL A 93 -4.86 -7.65 0.89
N SER A 94 -3.64 -7.48 1.42
CA SER A 94 -3.27 -6.25 2.17
C SER A 94 -3.46 -5.00 1.33
N LEU A 95 -3.09 -5.04 0.04
CA LEU A 95 -3.30 -3.94 -0.87
C LEU A 95 -4.80 -3.66 -1.12
N ALA A 96 -5.61 -4.70 -1.32
CA ALA A 96 -7.06 -4.54 -1.46
C ALA A 96 -7.69 -3.91 -0.22
N GLY A 97 -7.29 -4.35 0.98
CA GLY A 97 -7.76 -3.81 2.26
C GLY A 97 -7.46 -2.32 2.45
N VAL A 98 -6.34 -1.85 1.90
CA VAL A 98 -6.01 -0.42 1.92
C VAL A 98 -6.79 0.37 0.86
N MET A 99 -7.10 -0.25 -0.28
CA MET A 99 -7.77 0.43 -1.39
C MET A 99 -9.26 0.66 -1.18
N VAL A 100 -9.92 -0.07 -0.29
CA VAL A 100 -11.36 0.14 0.00
C VAL A 100 -11.66 1.53 0.55
N ASP A 101 -10.70 2.18 1.20
CA ASP A 101 -10.83 3.55 1.75
C ASP A 101 -10.62 4.65 0.70
N GLN A 102 -10.34 4.30 -0.55
CA GLN A 102 -10.10 5.24 -1.66
C GLN A 102 -9.05 6.32 -1.32
N VAL A 103 -7.99 5.91 -0.63
CA VAL A 103 -6.90 6.79 -0.20
C VAL A 103 -6.21 7.44 -1.41
N LYS A 104 -5.63 8.62 -1.22
CA LYS A 104 -4.89 9.33 -2.26
C LYS A 104 -3.41 9.00 -2.30
N ILE A 105 -2.88 8.47 -1.21
CA ILE A 105 -1.46 8.15 -1.05
C ILE A 105 -1.34 6.70 -0.58
N LEU A 106 -0.52 5.92 -1.26
CA LEU A 106 -0.16 4.56 -0.88
C LEU A 106 1.32 4.53 -0.47
N LEU A 107 1.57 4.09 0.76
CA LEU A 107 2.90 3.85 1.29
C LEU A 107 3.19 2.34 1.30
N PHE A 108 4.31 1.96 0.73
CA PHE A 108 4.81 0.58 0.75
C PHE A 108 6.13 0.55 1.51
N ASP A 109 6.18 -0.23 2.58
CA ASP A 109 7.37 -0.43 3.39
C ASP A 109 7.99 -1.79 3.06
N GLU A 110 9.07 -1.78 2.28
CA GLU A 110 9.80 -2.96 1.79
C GLU A 110 8.89 -4.06 1.19
N PRO A 111 8.03 -3.73 0.21
CA PRO A 111 7.03 -4.67 -0.31
C PRO A 111 7.64 -5.91 -0.99
N LEU A 112 8.94 -5.89 -1.29
CA LEU A 112 9.63 -6.99 -1.97
C LEU A 112 10.43 -7.90 -1.03
N ALA A 113 10.51 -7.61 0.27
CA ALA A 113 11.42 -8.26 1.20
C ALA A 113 11.22 -9.79 1.31
N ASN A 114 9.98 -10.26 1.25
CA ASN A 114 9.61 -11.66 1.43
C ASN A 114 9.19 -12.36 0.11
N LEU A 115 9.48 -11.74 -1.04
CA LEU A 115 9.11 -12.25 -2.35
C LEU A 115 10.33 -12.78 -3.11
N ASP A 116 10.12 -13.87 -3.86
CA ASP A 116 11.07 -14.28 -4.88
C ASP A 116 11.11 -13.24 -6.02
N PRO A 117 12.16 -13.21 -6.85
CA PRO A 117 12.33 -12.19 -7.88
C PRO A 117 11.17 -12.12 -8.89
N ALA A 118 10.52 -13.24 -9.20
CA ALA A 118 9.40 -13.27 -10.14
C ALA A 118 8.13 -12.67 -9.50
N ALA A 119 7.84 -13.05 -8.26
CA ALA A 119 6.74 -12.48 -7.48
C ALA A 119 6.97 -10.98 -7.20
N GLY A 120 8.21 -10.57 -6.92
CA GLY A 120 8.57 -9.16 -6.74
C GLY A 120 8.27 -8.31 -7.97
N LYS A 121 8.64 -8.80 -9.17
CA LYS A 121 8.29 -8.10 -10.42
C LYS A 121 6.78 -7.97 -10.63
N GLN A 122 6.02 -9.03 -10.36
CA GLN A 122 4.56 -8.99 -10.44
C GLN A 122 3.94 -8.01 -9.44
N ALA A 123 4.52 -7.89 -8.23
CA ALA A 123 4.06 -6.94 -7.22
C ALA A 123 4.25 -5.49 -7.70
N ILE A 124 5.44 -5.14 -8.21
CA ILE A 124 5.70 -3.80 -8.77
C ILE A 124 4.82 -3.51 -9.99
N GLU A 125 4.60 -4.51 -10.86
CA GLU A 125 3.69 -4.38 -11.99
C GLU A 125 2.26 -4.07 -11.56
N LEU A 126 1.76 -4.78 -10.55
CA LEU A 126 0.44 -4.54 -9.98
C LEU A 126 0.33 -3.12 -9.36
N ILE A 127 1.34 -2.68 -8.61
CA ILE A 127 1.37 -1.34 -8.01
C ILE A 127 1.33 -0.26 -9.11
N ASP A 128 2.11 -0.40 -10.17
CA ASP A 128 2.12 0.50 -11.33
C ASP A 128 0.75 0.55 -12.04
N GLU A 129 0.12 -0.62 -12.25
CA GLU A 129 -1.22 -0.68 -12.83
C GLU A 129 -2.29 -0.01 -11.98
N ILE A 130 -2.24 -0.22 -10.67
CA ILE A 130 -3.17 0.40 -9.72
C ILE A 130 -2.99 1.90 -9.73
N GLN A 131 -1.76 2.39 -9.61
CA GLN A 131 -1.43 3.82 -9.66
C GLN A 131 -2.05 4.47 -10.91
N LYS A 132 -1.89 3.86 -12.08
CA LYS A 132 -2.45 4.36 -13.34
C LYS A 132 -3.98 4.36 -13.40
N LYS A 133 -4.61 3.38 -12.76
CA LYS A 133 -6.08 3.26 -12.74
C LYS A 133 -6.74 4.20 -11.74
N THR A 134 -6.08 4.49 -10.62
CA THR A 134 -6.66 5.22 -9.49
C THR A 134 -6.14 6.65 -9.33
N ASP A 135 -5.13 7.04 -10.11
CA ASP A 135 -4.42 8.33 -9.99
C ASP A 135 -3.90 8.60 -8.58
N THR A 136 -3.48 7.52 -7.89
CA THR A 136 -2.99 7.55 -6.52
C THR A 136 -1.50 7.85 -6.51
N THR A 137 -1.04 8.66 -5.56
CA THR A 137 0.40 8.84 -5.32
C THR A 137 0.97 7.61 -4.62
N VAL A 138 2.00 7.02 -5.19
CA VAL A 138 2.67 5.83 -4.63
C VAL A 138 4.05 6.19 -4.12
N LEU A 139 4.35 5.82 -2.89
CA LEU A 139 5.66 5.93 -2.26
C LEU A 139 6.13 4.55 -1.83
N ILE A 140 7.28 4.11 -2.35
CA ILE A 140 7.86 2.79 -2.04
C ILE A 140 9.18 3.02 -1.33
N ILE A 141 9.34 2.41 -0.14
CA ILE A 141 10.62 2.31 0.56
C ILE A 141 11.22 0.97 0.19
N GLU A 142 12.36 0.96 -0.45
CA GLU A 142 13.07 -0.25 -0.88
C GLU A 142 14.59 -0.09 -0.83
N HIS A 143 15.26 -1.20 -0.58
CA HIS A 143 16.73 -1.27 -0.60
C HIS A 143 17.25 -1.74 -1.95
N ARG A 144 16.45 -2.47 -2.72
CA ARG A 144 16.78 -3.03 -4.03
C ARG A 144 16.20 -2.18 -5.14
N LEU A 145 16.87 -1.07 -5.42
CA LEU A 145 16.43 -0.06 -6.38
C LEU A 145 16.19 -0.65 -7.79
N GLU A 146 17.05 -1.57 -8.22
CA GLU A 146 16.96 -2.27 -9.52
C GLU A 146 15.65 -3.07 -9.70
N ASP A 147 15.07 -3.56 -8.60
CA ASP A 147 13.81 -4.31 -8.63
C ASP A 147 12.58 -3.39 -8.83
N VAL A 148 12.75 -2.07 -8.68
CA VAL A 148 11.68 -1.07 -8.87
C VAL A 148 11.88 -0.27 -10.15
N LEU A 149 13.11 0.13 -10.47
CA LEU A 149 13.43 1.05 -11.57
C LEU A 149 13.22 0.49 -13.00
N TRP A 150 12.86 -0.76 -13.15
CA TRP A 150 12.44 -1.29 -14.46
C TRP A 150 11.04 -0.80 -14.89
N ARG A 151 10.30 -0.17 -13.98
CA ARG A 151 9.06 0.60 -14.23
C ARG A 151 9.33 2.10 -14.17
N ASN A 152 8.43 2.88 -14.73
CA ASN A 152 8.51 4.34 -14.68
C ASN A 152 8.34 4.81 -13.24
N VAL A 153 9.35 5.50 -12.74
CA VAL A 153 9.38 6.16 -11.44
C VAL A 153 9.59 7.64 -11.70
N ASP A 154 8.79 8.50 -11.08
CA ASP A 154 8.90 9.95 -11.29
C ASP A 154 10.05 10.55 -10.50
N ARG A 155 10.37 9.97 -9.32
CA ARG A 155 11.31 10.56 -8.38
C ARG A 155 11.99 9.51 -7.50
N ILE A 156 13.26 9.71 -7.22
CA ILE A 156 14.08 8.86 -6.37
C ILE A 156 14.65 9.73 -5.24
N VAL A 157 14.37 9.33 -3.99
CA VAL A 157 14.90 10.00 -2.80
C VAL A 157 15.86 9.06 -2.09
N LEU A 158 17.12 9.41 -2.04
CA LEU A 158 18.15 8.66 -1.32
C LEU A 158 18.27 9.17 0.11
N VAL A 159 17.98 8.28 1.07
CA VAL A 159 18.08 8.58 2.51
C VAL A 159 19.23 7.77 3.10
N ASN A 160 20.11 8.41 3.84
CA ASN A 160 21.18 7.75 4.59
C ASN A 160 21.45 8.51 5.89
N GLU A 161 21.70 7.78 6.97
CA GLU A 161 21.98 8.34 8.31
C GLU A 161 20.99 9.44 8.75
N GLY A 162 19.69 9.25 8.43
CA GLY A 162 18.63 10.19 8.77
C GLY A 162 18.66 11.51 7.97
N ARG A 163 19.33 11.54 6.82
CA ARG A 163 19.42 12.71 5.93
C ARG A 163 19.05 12.33 4.50
N ILE A 164 18.39 13.25 3.81
CA ILE A 164 18.23 13.15 2.36
C ILE A 164 19.55 13.54 1.71
N LEU A 165 20.17 12.58 1.01
CA LEU A 165 21.43 12.79 0.27
C LEU A 165 21.19 13.23 -1.16
N ALA A 166 20.11 12.73 -1.77
CA ALA A 166 19.75 13.06 -3.13
C ALA A 166 18.23 13.00 -3.30
N ASP A 167 17.73 13.78 -4.23
CA ASP A 167 16.34 13.86 -4.63
C ASP A 167 16.35 14.14 -6.14
N LEU A 168 16.19 13.08 -6.94
CA LEU A 168 16.55 13.01 -8.36
C LEU A 168 15.41 12.39 -9.17
N THR A 169 15.37 12.72 -10.45
CA THR A 169 14.65 11.90 -11.43
C THR A 169 15.49 10.68 -11.83
N PRO A 170 14.90 9.61 -12.39
CA PRO A 170 15.68 8.46 -12.90
C PRO A 170 16.77 8.85 -13.90
N ASP A 171 16.52 9.84 -14.77
CA ASP A 171 17.47 10.31 -15.77
C ASP A 171 18.68 11.06 -15.16
N GLU A 172 18.52 11.62 -13.97
CA GLU A 172 19.61 12.29 -13.26
C GLU A 172 20.47 11.32 -12.43
N LEU A 173 19.96 10.11 -12.20
CA LEU A 173 20.67 9.06 -11.45
C LEU A 173 21.65 8.29 -12.36
N LEU A 174 21.39 8.19 -13.65
CA LEU A 174 22.18 7.49 -14.67
C LEU A 174 23.27 8.40 -15.27
#